data_be6686916a71ded6e37d922296c6f875
#
_entry.id   be6686916a71ded6e37d922296c6f875
#
_cell.length_a   1.000
_cell.length_b   1.000
_cell.length_c   1.000
_cell.angle_alpha   90.00
_cell.angle_beta   90.00
_cell.angle_gamma   90.00
#
_symmetry.space_group_name_H-M   'P 1'
#
loop_
_entity.id
_entity.type
_entity.pdbx_description
1 polymer ?
#
loop_
_entity_poly.entity_id
_entity_poly.type
_entity_poly.pdbx_seq_one_letter_code
_entity_poly.pdbx_strand_id
1 'polypeptide(L)'
;MKDRFAVSMFGQKRLSREGGIEIVVKELCTRMARDGCQVTCYNRSGHHVSGAEYDNKIEYDGIRQKFVLTIERKGLAAVSSSFFAALYSAFGKYDVVHIHAEGPAFFSWLPKILGKRVVVTIHGIDWQREKWKSGFGSKFIRQGEKNAVKYADEIIVLSKGVQDYFKDTYGRETHFIPNGVNRPETREAGLITEKFGLTKDSYILFLGRLVPEKGIRYLVEAFKNVKTDKKLVGSMSIVGVALKQNN
;
A
#
# COMPACT_ATOMS: atom_id res chain seq x y z
N MET A 1 20.57 -9.29 -28.10
CA MET A 1 19.26 -8.95 -27.51
C MET A 1 19.56 -7.95 -26.39
N LYS A 2 18.95 -6.76 -26.41
CA LYS A 2 19.10 -5.81 -25.30
C LYS A 2 18.50 -6.49 -24.05
N ASP A 3 19.29 -6.68 -23.00
CA ASP A 3 18.77 -7.25 -21.76
C ASP A 3 17.61 -6.38 -21.27
N ARG A 4 16.48 -7.03 -20.98
CA ARG A 4 15.31 -6.32 -20.49
C ARG A 4 15.60 -5.78 -19.10
N PHE A 5 15.24 -4.53 -18.84
CA PHE A 5 15.42 -3.88 -17.54
C PHE A 5 14.66 -4.67 -16.45
N ALA A 6 15.41 -5.14 -15.45
CA ALA A 6 14.89 -6.06 -14.44
C ALA A 6 14.67 -5.35 -13.10
N VAL A 7 13.45 -5.47 -12.57
CA VAL A 7 13.04 -4.83 -11.31
C VAL A 7 12.55 -5.88 -10.32
N SER A 8 13.07 -5.84 -9.09
CA SER A 8 12.46 -6.53 -7.96
C SER A 8 11.61 -5.57 -7.13
N MET A 9 10.47 -6.05 -6.66
CA MET A 9 9.49 -5.26 -5.92
C MET A 9 9.08 -5.98 -4.64
N PHE A 10 9.11 -5.29 -3.50
CA PHE A 10 8.63 -5.84 -2.23
C PHE A 10 8.17 -4.76 -1.25
N GLY A 11 7.51 -5.18 -0.18
CA GLY A 11 6.92 -4.31 0.85
C GLY A 11 5.41 -4.49 0.97
N GLN A 12 4.73 -4.90 -0.10
CA GLN A 12 3.35 -5.37 -0.08
C GLN A 12 3.24 -6.73 0.61
N LYS A 13 2.02 -7.12 0.97
CA LYS A 13 1.76 -8.47 1.48
C LYS A 13 1.74 -9.49 0.36
N ARG A 14 0.85 -9.30 -0.61
CA ARG A 14 0.69 -10.11 -1.83
C ARG A 14 0.01 -9.29 -2.92
N LEU A 15 0.23 -9.63 -4.17
CA LEU A 15 -0.49 -9.04 -5.31
C LEU A 15 -2.00 -9.33 -5.28
N SER A 16 -2.39 -10.49 -4.72
CA SER A 16 -3.79 -10.90 -4.58
C SER A 16 -4.55 -10.16 -3.49
N ARG A 17 -3.86 -9.44 -2.60
CA ARG A 17 -4.51 -8.79 -1.49
C ARG A 17 -5.03 -7.41 -1.87
N GLU A 18 -6.26 -7.14 -1.48
CA GLU A 18 -6.80 -5.79 -1.52
C GLU A 18 -6.21 -4.94 -0.39
N GLY A 19 -5.70 -3.76 -0.74
CA GLY A 19 -5.07 -2.80 0.17
C GLY A 19 -4.43 -1.68 -0.60
N GLY A 20 -4.15 -0.56 0.05
CA GLY A 20 -3.61 0.62 -0.64
C GLY A 20 -2.27 0.35 -1.32
N ILE A 21 -1.33 -0.26 -0.59
CA ILE A 21 0.01 -0.57 -1.12
C ILE A 21 -0.08 -1.69 -2.16
N GLU A 22 -0.86 -2.72 -1.91
CA GLU A 22 -1.03 -3.87 -2.78
C GLU A 22 -1.57 -3.46 -4.15
N ILE A 23 -2.58 -2.58 -4.17
CA ILE A 23 -3.15 -2.05 -5.42
C ILE A 23 -2.12 -1.20 -6.18
N VAL A 24 -1.40 -0.32 -5.48
CA VAL A 24 -0.35 0.51 -6.10
C VAL A 24 0.74 -0.36 -6.72
N VAL A 25 1.24 -1.35 -5.98
CA VAL A 25 2.27 -2.27 -6.46
C VAL A 25 1.79 -3.06 -7.67
N LYS A 26 0.58 -3.61 -7.62
CA LYS A 26 -0.02 -4.35 -8.74
C LYS A 26 -0.12 -3.48 -9.99
N GLU A 27 -0.72 -2.29 -9.87
CA GLU A 27 -0.91 -1.37 -10.99
C GLU A 27 0.41 -0.90 -11.59
N LEU A 28 1.40 -0.62 -10.75
CA LEU A 28 2.73 -0.22 -11.20
C LEU A 28 3.44 -1.37 -11.92
N CYS A 29 3.48 -2.56 -11.32
CA CYS A 29 4.13 -3.73 -11.88
C CYS A 29 3.52 -4.17 -13.22
N THR A 30 2.18 -4.14 -13.33
CA THR A 30 1.48 -4.48 -14.59
C THR A 30 1.88 -3.52 -15.71
N ARG A 31 1.98 -2.21 -15.42
CA ARG A 31 2.41 -1.22 -16.43
C ARG A 31 3.87 -1.41 -16.81
N MET A 32 4.75 -1.58 -15.83
CA MET A 32 6.17 -1.83 -16.08
C MET A 32 6.38 -3.10 -16.92
N ALA A 33 5.62 -4.18 -16.66
CA ALA A 33 5.69 -5.41 -17.44
C ALA A 33 5.21 -5.19 -18.89
N ARG A 34 4.14 -4.42 -19.08
CA ARG A 34 3.65 -4.02 -20.41
C ARG A 34 4.65 -3.17 -21.20
N ASP A 35 5.38 -2.31 -20.48
CA ASP A 35 6.46 -1.49 -21.06
C ASP A 35 7.77 -2.28 -21.30
N GLY A 36 7.74 -3.62 -21.10
CA GLY A 36 8.85 -4.52 -21.42
C GLY A 36 9.84 -4.77 -20.28
N CYS A 37 9.60 -4.28 -19.07
CA CYS A 37 10.43 -4.59 -17.92
C CYS A 37 10.20 -6.04 -17.45
N GLN A 38 11.25 -6.68 -16.94
CA GLN A 38 11.13 -7.93 -16.18
C GLN A 38 10.84 -7.62 -14.73
N VAL A 39 9.60 -7.79 -14.30
CA VAL A 39 9.18 -7.45 -12.93
C VAL A 39 9.05 -8.71 -12.09
N THR A 40 9.69 -8.74 -10.93
CA THR A 40 9.55 -9.79 -9.92
C THR A 40 9.00 -9.20 -8.63
N CYS A 41 7.83 -9.66 -8.18
CA CYS A 41 7.25 -9.30 -6.90
C CYS A 41 7.54 -10.38 -5.85
N TYR A 42 8.08 -9.98 -4.71
CA TYR A 42 8.25 -10.84 -3.55
C TYR A 42 7.05 -10.71 -2.62
N ASN A 43 6.31 -11.80 -2.49
CA ASN A 43 5.09 -11.91 -1.70
C ASN A 43 5.33 -12.68 -0.40
N ARG A 44 4.54 -12.41 0.64
CA ARG A 44 4.56 -13.20 1.87
C ARG A 44 4.02 -14.61 1.61
N SER A 45 4.68 -15.64 2.14
CA SER A 45 4.14 -17.00 2.19
C SER A 45 3.06 -17.11 3.26
N GLY A 46 2.19 -18.14 3.16
CA GLY A 46 1.21 -18.48 4.20
C GLY A 46 -0.01 -17.55 4.34
N HIS A 47 0.06 -16.33 3.82
CA HIS A 47 -1.01 -15.35 4.00
C HIS A 47 -2.08 -15.48 2.92
N HIS A 48 -3.06 -16.33 3.15
CA HIS A 48 -4.23 -16.48 2.26
C HIS A 48 -5.13 -15.25 2.35
N VAL A 49 -5.46 -14.68 1.20
CA VAL A 49 -6.33 -13.51 1.07
C VAL A 49 -7.28 -13.73 -0.07
N SER A 50 -8.41 -13.01 -0.06
CA SER A 50 -9.36 -12.97 -1.17
C SER A 50 -8.64 -12.71 -2.49
N GLY A 51 -8.92 -13.51 -3.51
CA GLY A 51 -8.23 -13.44 -4.79
C GLY A 51 -7.44 -14.70 -5.11
N ALA A 52 -8.05 -15.87 -4.91
CA ALA A 52 -7.46 -17.18 -5.19
C ALA A 52 -6.85 -17.30 -6.61
N GLU A 53 -7.28 -16.45 -7.54
CA GLU A 53 -6.71 -16.36 -8.89
C GLU A 53 -5.22 -16.00 -8.93
N TYR A 54 -4.73 -15.29 -7.88
CA TYR A 54 -3.31 -14.93 -7.75
C TYR A 54 -2.53 -15.88 -6.85
N ASP A 55 -3.25 -16.59 -5.98
CA ASP A 55 -2.61 -17.52 -5.06
C ASP A 55 -2.06 -18.72 -5.84
N ASN A 56 -0.82 -19.09 -5.58
CA ASN A 56 -0.08 -20.17 -6.24
C ASN A 56 0.30 -19.92 -7.71
N LYS A 57 -0.02 -18.80 -8.33
CA LYS A 57 0.51 -18.45 -9.65
C LYS A 57 1.95 -17.95 -9.54
N ILE A 58 2.83 -18.53 -10.35
CA ILE A 58 4.22 -18.09 -10.48
C ILE A 58 4.29 -16.79 -11.29
N GLU A 59 3.34 -16.59 -12.20
CA GLU A 59 3.25 -15.40 -13.06
C GLU A 59 1.81 -14.91 -13.17
N TYR A 60 1.66 -13.59 -13.16
CA TYR A 60 0.39 -12.90 -13.35
C TYR A 60 0.62 -11.59 -14.11
N ASP A 61 -0.08 -11.39 -15.24
CA ASP A 61 0.03 -10.19 -16.09
C ASP A 61 1.49 -9.81 -16.45
N GLY A 62 2.35 -10.82 -16.73
CA GLY A 62 3.77 -10.61 -17.00
C GLY A 62 4.62 -10.31 -15.77
N ILE A 63 4.03 -10.36 -14.57
CA ILE A 63 4.73 -10.16 -13.31
C ILE A 63 5.11 -11.52 -12.73
N ARG A 64 6.39 -11.77 -12.52
CA ARG A 64 6.87 -12.95 -11.81
C ARG A 64 6.59 -12.83 -10.32
N GLN A 65 5.92 -13.81 -9.73
CA GLN A 65 5.68 -13.87 -8.30
C GLN A 65 6.65 -14.83 -7.61
N LYS A 66 7.26 -14.40 -6.52
CA LYS A 66 8.08 -15.24 -5.64
C LYS A 66 7.60 -15.11 -4.21
N PHE A 67 7.44 -16.23 -3.52
CA PHE A 67 7.04 -16.24 -2.13
C PHE A 67 8.27 -16.34 -1.23
N VAL A 68 8.32 -15.51 -0.20
CA VAL A 68 9.42 -15.47 0.76
C VAL A 68 8.98 -16.03 2.11
N LEU A 69 9.90 -16.63 2.84
CA LEU A 69 9.64 -17.13 4.18
C LEU A 69 9.04 -16.04 5.06
N THR A 70 7.91 -16.35 5.67
CA THR A 70 7.15 -15.43 6.52
C THR A 70 6.81 -16.12 7.84
N ILE A 71 7.26 -15.52 8.94
CA ILE A 71 6.91 -15.99 10.28
C ILE A 71 5.56 -15.38 10.66
N GLU A 72 4.48 -16.16 10.61
CA GLU A 72 3.10 -15.69 10.81
C GLU A 72 2.79 -15.34 12.27
N ARG A 73 3.54 -14.40 12.84
CA ARG A 73 3.27 -13.81 14.15
C ARG A 73 3.14 -12.30 14.04
N LYS A 74 2.33 -11.71 14.92
CA LYS A 74 2.08 -10.25 14.93
C LYS A 74 3.41 -9.48 14.96
N GLY A 75 3.63 -8.62 13.97
CA GLY A 75 4.86 -7.85 13.79
C GLY A 75 5.98 -8.60 13.04
N LEU A 76 6.21 -9.89 13.31
CA LEU A 76 7.29 -10.66 12.70
C LEU A 76 7.04 -10.99 11.22
N ALA A 77 5.79 -11.13 10.80
CA ALA A 77 5.47 -11.41 9.41
C ALA A 77 5.96 -10.33 8.45
N ALA A 78 5.88 -9.06 8.84
CA ALA A 78 6.40 -7.95 8.05
C ALA A 78 7.94 -7.93 8.04
N VAL A 79 8.55 -8.16 9.19
CA VAL A 79 10.02 -8.13 9.36
C VAL A 79 10.67 -9.27 8.59
N SER A 80 10.24 -10.52 8.82
CA SER A 80 10.82 -11.71 8.19
C SER A 80 10.66 -11.69 6.68
N SER A 81 9.44 -11.39 6.18
CA SER A 81 9.20 -11.32 4.73
C SER A 81 10.04 -10.23 4.07
N SER A 82 10.18 -9.06 4.70
CA SER A 82 11.00 -7.97 4.15
C SER A 82 12.49 -8.30 4.15
N PHE A 83 12.98 -8.98 5.19
CA PHE A 83 14.36 -9.44 5.25
C PHE A 83 14.68 -10.42 4.12
N PHE A 84 13.89 -11.47 3.97
CA PHE A 84 14.13 -12.47 2.90
C PHE A 84 13.93 -11.88 1.51
N ALA A 85 12.95 -10.99 1.33
CA ALA A 85 12.77 -10.28 0.05
C ALA A 85 13.97 -9.40 -0.29
N ALA A 86 14.51 -8.65 0.67
CA ALA A 86 15.71 -7.85 0.49
C ALA A 86 16.94 -8.72 0.17
N LEU A 87 17.09 -9.86 0.88
CA LEU A 87 18.17 -10.81 0.64
C LEU A 87 18.12 -11.38 -0.77
N TYR A 88 16.96 -11.90 -1.19
CA TYR A 88 16.81 -12.45 -2.55
C TYR A 88 16.92 -11.38 -3.64
N SER A 89 16.48 -10.15 -3.37
CA SER A 89 16.66 -9.03 -4.29
C SER A 89 18.13 -8.64 -4.43
N ALA A 90 18.88 -8.68 -3.35
CA ALA A 90 20.29 -8.32 -3.30
C ALA A 90 21.15 -9.28 -4.14
N PHE A 91 20.90 -10.59 -4.06
CA PHE A 91 21.62 -11.61 -4.82
C PHE A 91 21.02 -11.89 -6.20
N GLY A 92 19.82 -11.41 -6.48
CA GLY A 92 19.14 -11.59 -7.76
C GLY A 92 19.76 -10.74 -8.88
N LYS A 93 19.45 -11.11 -10.13
CA LYS A 93 19.84 -10.33 -11.31
C LYS A 93 18.81 -9.24 -11.56
N TYR A 94 18.88 -8.14 -10.80
CA TYR A 94 18.01 -6.99 -10.92
C TYR A 94 18.83 -5.73 -11.10
N ASP A 95 18.35 -4.82 -11.95
CA ASP A 95 18.92 -3.49 -12.15
C ASP A 95 18.46 -2.56 -11.03
N VAL A 96 17.20 -2.71 -10.59
CA VAL A 96 16.58 -1.90 -9.52
C VAL A 96 15.89 -2.79 -8.51
N VAL A 97 16.02 -2.43 -7.25
CA VAL A 97 15.26 -2.96 -6.11
C VAL A 97 14.32 -1.87 -5.61
N HIS A 98 13.02 -2.03 -5.82
CA HIS A 98 12.01 -1.07 -5.42
C HIS A 98 11.28 -1.56 -4.16
N ILE A 99 11.41 -0.79 -3.08
CA ILE A 99 10.89 -1.12 -1.75
C ILE A 99 9.71 -0.22 -1.44
N HIS A 100 8.62 -0.79 -0.95
CA HIS A 100 7.43 -0.04 -0.56
C HIS A 100 7.26 0.00 0.96
N ALA A 101 7.06 1.21 1.50
CA ALA A 101 6.87 1.56 2.90
C ALA A 101 8.16 1.57 3.76
N GLU A 102 8.09 2.33 4.85
CA GLU A 102 9.20 2.57 5.79
C GLU A 102 9.67 1.29 6.49
N GLY A 103 8.74 0.43 6.92
CA GLY A 103 9.10 -0.81 7.61
C GLY A 103 10.00 -1.72 6.77
N PRO A 104 9.60 -2.12 5.56
CA PRO A 104 10.47 -2.87 4.63
C PRO A 104 11.77 -2.15 4.28
N ALA A 105 11.77 -0.83 4.21
CA ALA A 105 12.96 -0.02 3.93
C ALA A 105 14.04 -0.13 5.01
N PHE A 106 13.72 -0.70 6.19
CA PHE A 106 14.74 -1.07 7.19
C PHE A 106 15.87 -1.90 6.59
N PHE A 107 15.56 -2.74 5.61
CA PHE A 107 16.52 -3.63 4.95
C PHE A 107 17.10 -3.07 3.63
N SER A 108 16.87 -1.79 3.31
CA SER A 108 17.35 -1.14 2.07
C SER A 108 18.89 -1.17 1.92
N TRP A 109 19.61 -1.20 3.04
CA TRP A 109 21.07 -1.30 3.07
C TRP A 109 21.59 -2.59 2.41
N LEU A 110 20.83 -3.70 2.51
CA LEU A 110 21.30 -5.00 2.04
C LEU A 110 21.48 -5.06 0.52
N PRO A 111 20.47 -4.75 -0.31
CA PRO A 111 20.69 -4.64 -1.76
C PRO A 111 21.68 -3.51 -2.12
N LYS A 112 21.71 -2.42 -1.34
CA LYS A 112 22.60 -1.29 -1.63
C LYS A 112 24.08 -1.64 -1.50
N ILE A 113 24.49 -2.34 -0.44
CA ILE A 113 25.90 -2.74 -0.27
C ILE A 113 26.36 -3.78 -1.30
N LEU A 114 25.42 -4.50 -1.93
CA LEU A 114 25.69 -5.41 -3.03
C LEU A 114 25.55 -4.75 -4.42
N GLY A 115 25.60 -3.43 -4.46
CA GLY A 115 25.69 -2.63 -5.70
C GLY A 115 24.38 -2.47 -6.46
N LYS A 116 23.23 -2.79 -5.87
CA LYS A 116 21.93 -2.58 -6.50
C LYS A 116 21.51 -1.12 -6.43
N ARG A 117 20.79 -0.64 -7.44
CA ARG A 117 20.04 0.61 -7.33
C ARG A 117 18.80 0.39 -6.49
N VAL A 118 18.62 1.20 -5.46
CA VAL A 118 17.53 1.07 -4.50
C VAL A 118 16.58 2.26 -4.61
N VAL A 119 15.32 1.99 -4.89
CA VAL A 119 14.24 2.98 -4.88
C VAL A 119 13.31 2.66 -3.71
N VAL A 120 12.89 3.66 -2.95
CA VAL A 120 11.93 3.49 -1.84
C VAL A 120 10.72 4.38 -2.07
N THR A 121 9.52 3.80 -2.05
CA THR A 121 8.26 4.57 -2.03
C THR A 121 7.70 4.65 -0.61
N ILE A 122 7.56 5.86 -0.10
CA ILE A 122 6.97 6.17 1.20
C ILE A 122 5.48 6.47 1.02
N HIS A 123 4.62 5.59 1.55
CA HIS A 123 3.16 5.69 1.42
C HIS A 123 2.50 6.60 2.48
N GLY A 124 3.29 7.19 3.32
CA GLY A 124 2.90 8.05 4.45
C GLY A 124 3.83 7.81 5.61
N ILE A 125 3.78 8.67 6.62
CA ILE A 125 4.64 8.55 7.80
C ILE A 125 3.97 7.58 8.78
N ASP A 126 4.32 6.29 8.64
CA ASP A 126 3.62 5.21 9.34
C ASP A 126 3.79 5.23 10.86
N TRP A 127 4.95 5.67 11.38
CA TRP A 127 5.20 5.73 12.81
C TRP A 127 4.38 6.81 13.53
N GLN A 128 3.81 7.78 12.82
CA GLN A 128 2.89 8.80 13.37
C GLN A 128 1.47 8.27 13.56
N ARG A 129 1.12 7.13 12.96
CA ARG A 129 -0.20 6.54 13.11
C ARG A 129 -0.39 5.99 14.52
N GLU A 130 -1.59 6.14 15.08
CA GLU A 130 -1.92 5.66 16.44
C GLU A 130 -1.47 4.22 16.71
N LYS A 131 -1.63 3.34 15.73
CA LYS A 131 -1.21 1.95 15.79
C LYS A 131 0.29 1.77 16.10
N TRP A 132 1.13 2.76 15.78
CA TRP A 132 2.58 2.69 15.85
C TRP A 132 3.21 3.79 16.71
N LYS A 133 2.42 4.52 17.53
CA LYS A 133 2.92 5.64 18.36
C LYS A 133 3.96 5.24 19.39
N SER A 134 4.00 3.96 19.79
CA SER A 134 4.93 3.48 20.83
C SER A 134 5.39 2.04 20.60
N GLY A 135 6.47 1.66 21.26
CA GLY A 135 6.99 0.30 21.28
C GLY A 135 8.03 -0.01 20.20
N PHE A 136 8.42 -1.28 20.13
CA PHE A 136 9.46 -1.75 19.22
C PHE A 136 9.11 -1.52 17.74
N GLY A 137 7.84 -1.68 17.37
CA GLY A 137 7.37 -1.47 16.00
C GLY A 137 7.60 -0.03 15.50
N SER A 138 7.36 0.96 16.36
CA SER A 138 7.63 2.37 16.03
C SER A 138 9.11 2.63 15.79
N LYS A 139 9.97 2.11 16.67
CA LYS A 139 11.43 2.25 16.52
C LYS A 139 11.93 1.58 15.23
N PHE A 140 11.39 0.41 14.90
CA PHE A 140 11.73 -0.31 13.68
C PHE A 140 11.33 0.49 12.43
N ILE A 141 10.11 1.04 12.39
CA ILE A 141 9.64 1.84 11.25
C ILE A 141 10.46 3.11 11.10
N ARG A 142 10.73 3.84 12.21
CA ARG A 142 11.59 5.04 12.17
C ARG A 142 13.02 4.75 11.72
N GLN A 143 13.56 3.59 12.11
CA GLN A 143 14.87 3.18 11.62
C GLN A 143 14.81 2.84 10.12
N GLY A 144 13.71 2.26 9.64
CA GLY A 144 13.48 2.02 8.22
C GLY A 144 13.43 3.31 7.41
N GLU A 145 12.78 4.36 7.93
CA GLU A 145 12.79 5.70 7.33
C GLU A 145 14.22 6.27 7.22
N LYS A 146 14.99 6.20 8.31
CA LYS A 146 16.41 6.63 8.30
C LYS A 146 17.26 5.82 7.32
N ASN A 147 17.00 4.52 7.22
CA ASN A 147 17.70 3.66 6.28
C ASN A 147 17.32 3.98 4.84
N ALA A 148 16.05 4.32 4.56
CA ALA A 148 15.65 4.84 3.24
C ALA A 148 16.43 6.10 2.89
N VAL A 149 16.51 7.08 3.82
CA VAL A 149 17.27 8.32 3.61
C VAL A 149 18.74 8.04 3.29
N LYS A 150 19.35 7.09 4.00
CA LYS A 150 20.78 6.80 3.91
C LYS A 150 21.16 5.94 2.70
N TYR A 151 20.33 4.94 2.36
CA TYR A 151 20.72 3.88 1.43
C TYR A 151 19.93 3.87 0.12
N ALA A 152 18.77 4.54 0.04
CA ALA A 152 18.07 4.62 -1.23
C ALA A 152 18.76 5.60 -2.17
N ASP A 153 18.87 5.21 -3.45
CA ASP A 153 19.30 6.13 -4.50
C ASP A 153 18.21 7.19 -4.72
N GLU A 154 16.96 6.74 -4.80
CA GLU A 154 15.79 7.61 -4.99
C GLU A 154 14.70 7.29 -3.98
N ILE A 155 14.01 8.35 -3.53
CA ILE A 155 12.84 8.23 -2.65
C ILE A 155 11.64 8.86 -3.34
N ILE A 156 10.56 8.09 -3.44
CA ILE A 156 9.28 8.55 -3.96
C ILE A 156 8.34 8.79 -2.79
N VAL A 157 7.65 9.92 -2.79
CA VAL A 157 6.64 10.30 -1.79
C VAL A 157 5.32 10.63 -2.47
N LEU A 158 4.20 10.40 -1.78
CA LEU A 158 2.86 10.49 -2.35
C LEU A 158 2.14 11.82 -2.03
N SER A 159 2.74 12.68 -1.20
CA SER A 159 2.18 14.00 -0.88
C SER A 159 3.26 15.05 -0.69
N LYS A 160 2.91 16.31 -0.93
CA LYS A 160 3.80 17.44 -0.70
C LYS A 160 4.23 17.55 0.76
N GLY A 161 3.32 17.35 1.71
CA GLY A 161 3.66 17.40 3.14
C GLY A 161 4.70 16.35 3.56
N VAL A 162 4.71 15.16 2.94
CA VAL A 162 5.77 14.16 3.16
C VAL A 162 7.06 14.59 2.48
N GLN A 163 6.99 15.22 1.30
CA GLN A 163 8.17 15.79 0.63
C GLN A 163 8.87 16.84 1.49
N ASP A 164 8.09 17.80 1.99
CA ASP A 164 8.57 18.87 2.87
C ASP A 164 9.17 18.29 4.16
N TYR A 165 8.50 17.31 4.77
CA TYR A 165 9.00 16.60 5.94
C TYR A 165 10.38 15.96 5.72
N PHE A 166 10.62 15.27 4.60
CA PHE A 166 11.93 14.66 4.31
C PHE A 166 13.00 15.72 4.07
N LYS A 167 12.65 16.82 3.41
CA LYS A 167 13.55 17.95 3.20
C LYS A 167 13.92 18.61 4.51
N ASP A 168 12.94 18.97 5.35
CA ASP A 168 13.14 19.70 6.59
C ASP A 168 13.83 18.85 7.67
N THR A 169 13.49 17.54 7.74
CA THR A 169 13.99 16.66 8.80
C THR A 169 15.37 16.09 8.46
N TYR A 170 15.61 15.78 7.19
CA TYR A 170 16.79 15.03 6.76
C TYR A 170 17.65 15.76 5.72
N GLY A 171 17.21 16.90 5.19
CA GLY A 171 17.86 17.56 4.05
C GLY A 171 17.78 16.69 2.78
N ARG A 172 16.87 15.71 2.72
CA ARG A 172 16.76 14.74 1.63
C ARG A 172 15.74 15.18 0.60
N GLU A 173 16.21 15.43 -0.63
CA GLU A 173 15.30 15.65 -1.76
C GLU A 173 14.61 14.33 -2.13
N THR A 174 13.33 14.43 -2.50
CA THR A 174 12.47 13.29 -2.85
C THR A 174 11.63 13.61 -4.07
N HIS A 175 11.15 12.58 -4.76
CA HIS A 175 10.26 12.72 -5.91
C HIS A 175 8.80 12.66 -5.46
N PHE A 176 8.06 13.74 -5.67
CA PHE A 176 6.61 13.74 -5.44
C PHE A 176 5.92 13.10 -6.65
N ILE A 177 5.45 11.88 -6.48
CA ILE A 177 4.68 11.11 -7.47
C ILE A 177 3.43 10.58 -6.78
N PRO A 178 2.28 11.26 -6.90
CA PRO A 178 1.04 10.82 -6.25
C PRO A 178 0.53 9.52 -6.86
N ASN A 179 -0.25 8.76 -6.07
CA ASN A 179 -0.93 7.59 -6.60
C ASN A 179 -1.90 7.97 -7.71
N GLY A 180 -1.81 7.27 -8.82
CA GLY A 180 -2.81 7.35 -9.88
C GLY A 180 -4.09 6.62 -9.51
N VAL A 181 -5.18 6.98 -10.17
CA VAL A 181 -6.45 6.26 -10.14
C VAL A 181 -6.84 5.91 -11.58
N ASN A 182 -7.41 4.72 -11.76
CA ASN A 182 -8.00 4.37 -13.04
C ASN A 182 -9.22 5.26 -13.30
N ARG A 183 -9.47 5.61 -14.57
CA ARG A 183 -10.67 6.35 -14.93
C ARG A 183 -11.89 5.53 -14.47
N PRO A 184 -12.78 6.09 -13.65
CA PRO A 184 -13.95 5.36 -13.17
C PRO A 184 -14.91 5.04 -14.31
N GLU A 185 -15.43 3.83 -14.31
CA GLU A 185 -16.55 3.46 -15.17
C GLU A 185 -17.85 3.89 -14.51
N THR A 186 -18.69 4.61 -15.24
CA THR A 186 -20.04 4.92 -14.80
C THR A 186 -20.91 3.68 -15.03
N ARG A 187 -21.60 3.22 -13.98
CA ARG A 187 -22.53 2.11 -14.03
C ARG A 187 -23.90 2.54 -13.53
N GLU A 188 -24.94 1.90 -14.03
CA GLU A 188 -26.31 2.02 -13.50
C GLU A 188 -26.37 1.62 -12.02
N ALA A 189 -27.20 2.33 -11.25
CA ALA A 189 -27.28 2.16 -9.78
C ALA A 189 -28.16 0.97 -9.35
N GLY A 190 -28.15 -0.15 -10.11
CA GLY A 190 -29.04 -1.29 -9.86
C GLY A 190 -28.89 -1.91 -8.47
N LEU A 191 -27.72 -2.47 -8.17
CA LEU A 191 -27.47 -3.19 -6.92
C LEU A 191 -27.63 -2.36 -5.65
N ILE A 192 -27.26 -1.08 -5.68
CA ILE A 192 -27.37 -0.22 -4.49
C ILE A 192 -28.83 0.11 -4.18
N THR A 193 -29.63 0.25 -5.19
CA THR A 193 -31.08 0.46 -5.05
C THR A 193 -31.76 -0.84 -4.59
N GLU A 194 -31.46 -1.95 -5.23
CA GLU A 194 -32.07 -3.25 -4.93
C GLU A 194 -31.75 -3.74 -3.50
N LYS A 195 -30.46 -3.72 -3.12
CA LYS A 195 -30.00 -4.25 -1.82
C LYS A 195 -30.20 -3.30 -0.64
N PHE A 196 -30.12 -2.01 -0.86
CA PHE A 196 -30.08 -1.01 0.22
C PHE A 196 -31.20 0.03 0.15
N GLY A 197 -32.03 0.00 -0.88
CA GLY A 197 -33.10 0.99 -1.08
C GLY A 197 -32.56 2.42 -1.19
N LEU A 198 -31.35 2.58 -1.74
CA LEU A 198 -30.69 3.88 -1.91
C LEU A 198 -30.86 4.34 -3.36
N THR A 199 -31.30 5.58 -3.53
CA THR A 199 -31.44 6.22 -4.82
C THR A 199 -30.47 7.37 -4.94
N LYS A 200 -30.27 7.87 -6.16
CA LYS A 200 -29.43 9.02 -6.41
C LYS A 200 -29.83 10.19 -5.48
N ASP A 201 -28.83 10.85 -4.91
CA ASP A 201 -28.98 12.00 -4.02
C ASP A 201 -29.72 11.74 -2.68
N SER A 202 -30.10 10.48 -2.36
CA SER A 202 -30.80 10.12 -1.11
C SER A 202 -29.86 9.79 0.05
N TYR A 203 -28.52 9.86 -0.14
CA TYR A 203 -27.57 9.47 0.90
C TYR A 203 -26.25 10.24 0.84
N ILE A 204 -25.57 10.24 1.97
CA ILE A 204 -24.18 10.71 2.12
C ILE A 204 -23.32 9.46 2.35
N LEU A 205 -22.33 9.25 1.49
CA LEU A 205 -21.48 8.05 1.55
C LEU A 205 -20.14 8.36 2.24
N PHE A 206 -19.84 7.60 3.30
CA PHE A 206 -18.48 7.47 3.82
C PHE A 206 -17.88 6.18 3.28
N LEU A 207 -16.78 6.29 2.52
CA LEU A 207 -16.06 5.13 1.99
C LEU A 207 -14.66 5.08 2.62
N GLY A 208 -14.40 4.05 3.41
CA GLY A 208 -13.09 3.87 4.05
C GLY A 208 -13.11 2.88 5.20
N ARG A 209 -11.92 2.57 5.73
CA ARG A 209 -11.81 1.72 6.91
C ARG A 209 -12.43 2.42 8.13
N LEU A 210 -13.17 1.66 8.95
CA LEU A 210 -13.73 2.16 10.20
C LEU A 210 -12.66 2.16 11.30
N VAL A 211 -11.72 3.10 11.21
CA VAL A 211 -10.63 3.30 12.15
C VAL A 211 -10.59 4.75 12.62
N PRO A 212 -10.11 5.04 13.85
CA PRO A 212 -10.14 6.38 14.43
C PRO A 212 -9.57 7.47 13.52
N GLU A 213 -8.46 7.19 12.87
CA GLU A 213 -7.77 8.14 11.98
C GLU A 213 -8.56 8.53 10.72
N LYS A 214 -9.65 7.82 10.40
CA LYS A 214 -10.57 8.17 9.30
C LYS A 214 -11.73 9.07 9.70
N GLY A 215 -11.84 9.39 10.99
CA GLY A 215 -12.75 10.40 11.47
C GLY A 215 -14.24 10.08 11.38
N ILE A 216 -14.63 8.79 11.21
CA ILE A 216 -16.04 8.39 11.08
C ILE A 216 -16.89 8.86 12.28
N ARG A 217 -16.32 8.90 13.49
CA ARG A 217 -17.02 9.37 14.69
C ARG A 217 -17.43 10.84 14.56
N TYR A 218 -16.53 11.70 14.05
CA TYR A 218 -16.83 13.10 13.81
C TYR A 218 -17.90 13.29 12.76
N LEU A 219 -17.89 12.46 11.71
CA LEU A 219 -18.93 12.50 10.70
C LEU A 219 -20.30 12.11 11.27
N VAL A 220 -20.38 11.06 12.10
CA VAL A 220 -21.61 10.64 12.76
C VAL A 220 -22.13 11.71 13.72
N GLU A 221 -21.26 12.32 14.53
CA GLU A 221 -21.64 13.40 15.43
C GLU A 221 -22.13 14.65 14.66
N ALA A 222 -21.44 15.03 13.60
CA ALA A 222 -21.85 16.14 12.76
C ALA A 222 -23.19 15.86 12.09
N PHE A 223 -23.41 14.65 11.60
CA PHE A 223 -24.62 14.26 10.92
C PHE A 223 -25.87 14.32 11.80
N LYS A 224 -25.76 14.06 13.12
CA LYS A 224 -26.88 14.21 14.08
C LYS A 224 -27.43 15.64 14.10
N ASN A 225 -26.61 16.64 13.81
CA ASN A 225 -26.97 18.05 13.84
C ASN A 225 -27.38 18.61 12.46
N VAL A 226 -27.32 17.78 11.41
CA VAL A 226 -27.71 18.20 10.06
C VAL A 226 -29.18 17.88 9.83
N LYS A 227 -29.97 18.90 9.54
CA LYS A 227 -31.37 18.73 9.12
C LYS A 227 -31.39 18.26 7.66
N THR A 228 -31.59 16.99 7.43
CA THR A 228 -31.62 16.39 6.08
C THR A 228 -32.48 15.12 6.07
N ASP A 229 -33.10 14.84 4.95
CA ASP A 229 -33.77 13.58 4.65
C ASP A 229 -32.83 12.48 4.15
N LYS A 230 -31.56 12.83 3.91
CA LYS A 230 -30.55 11.90 3.42
C LYS A 230 -30.13 10.90 4.51
N LYS A 231 -29.79 9.69 4.06
CA LYS A 231 -29.23 8.65 4.93
C LYS A 231 -27.71 8.77 4.98
N LEU A 232 -27.10 8.58 6.16
CA LEU A 232 -25.66 8.40 6.25
C LEU A 232 -25.31 6.92 6.05
N VAL A 233 -24.49 6.63 5.06
CA VAL A 233 -24.08 5.27 4.68
C VAL A 233 -22.58 5.14 4.83
N GLY A 234 -22.12 4.17 5.63
CA GLY A 234 -20.72 3.83 5.78
C GLY A 234 -20.37 2.51 5.08
N SER A 235 -19.30 2.49 4.31
CA SER A 235 -18.78 1.28 3.69
C SER A 235 -17.27 1.11 3.93
N MET A 236 -16.85 -0.11 4.29
CA MET A 236 -15.41 -0.44 4.43
C MET A 236 -14.77 -0.90 3.13
N SER A 237 -15.51 -1.59 2.33
CA SER A 237 -15.31 -1.96 0.93
C SER A 237 -16.58 -2.70 0.50
N ILE A 238 -17.28 -2.25 -0.48
CA ILE A 238 -18.47 -2.89 -1.11
C ILE A 238 -19.59 -3.43 -0.16
N VAL A 239 -19.32 -3.67 1.13
CA VAL A 239 -20.29 -4.08 2.15
C VAL A 239 -20.69 -2.84 2.97
N GLY A 240 -21.81 -2.24 2.60
CA GLY A 240 -22.33 -1.05 3.26
C GLY A 240 -23.04 -1.36 4.59
N VAL A 241 -22.78 -0.52 5.59
CA VAL A 241 -23.61 -0.45 6.81
C VAL A 241 -24.42 0.83 6.73
N ALA A 242 -25.73 0.71 6.60
CA ALA A 242 -26.63 1.86 6.67
C ALA A 242 -26.85 2.24 8.14
N LEU A 243 -26.48 3.45 8.52
CA LEU A 243 -26.82 4.01 9.83
C LEU A 243 -28.13 4.76 9.67
N LYS A 244 -29.20 4.26 10.31
CA LYS A 244 -30.48 4.99 10.40
C LYS A 244 -30.34 6.11 11.43
N GLN A 245 -30.79 7.30 11.08
CA GLN A 245 -31.08 8.34 12.07
C GLN A 245 -32.32 7.85 12.88
N ASN A 246 -32.15 7.63 14.17
CA ASN A 246 -33.28 7.46 15.08
C ASN A 246 -33.89 8.84 15.30
N ASN A 247 -35.15 8.99 14.90
CA ASN A 247 -35.98 10.15 15.22
C ASN A 247 -36.24 10.22 16.73
#